data_b223df577c491bbfd9044c5a0892fb9a
#
_entry.id   b223df577c491bbfd9044c5a0892fb9a
#
_cell.length_a   1.000
_cell.length_b   1.000
_cell.length_c   1.000
_cell.angle_alpha   90.00
_cell.angle_beta   90.00
_cell.angle_gamma   90.00
#
_symmetry.space_group_name_H-M   'P 1'
#
loop_
_entity.id
_entity.type
_entity.pdbx_description
1 polymer ?
#
loop_
_entity_poly.entity_id
_entity_poly.type
_entity_poly.pdbx_seq_one_letter_code
_entity_poly.pdbx_strand_id
1 'polypeptide(L)'
;MKIVFIKSAKTKGYLRLRLSDGEETVDLTVSEREYADAGSPLVSDSVTRDTVSALKLADMRYRAYQKAIRVLEYGDNSKKMLYLKLTRAGISPSVAEQTTREMVMRGFINDHRQLERLIANEVRMLRGPMKFIPKLISKGDSRGDVEIAIDELSERGEIDLDAARRELLSKAGELSEEERAKLLYKNGFYSG
;
A
#
# COMPACT_ATOMS: atom_id res chain seq x y z
N MET A 1 -7.10 35.15 5.71
CA MET A 1 -7.09 34.94 4.24
C MET A 1 -8.48 35.16 3.66
N LYS A 2 -8.58 35.52 2.38
CA LYS A 2 -9.85 35.64 1.64
C LYS A 2 -9.93 34.60 0.53
N ILE A 3 -11.13 34.17 0.20
CA ILE A 3 -11.35 33.35 -0.99
C ILE A 3 -11.21 34.22 -2.23
N VAL A 4 -10.24 33.94 -3.07
CA VAL A 4 -9.99 34.71 -4.32
C VAL A 4 -10.67 34.06 -5.53
N PHE A 5 -10.83 32.73 -5.45
CA PHE A 5 -11.27 31.96 -6.60
C PHE A 5 -11.90 30.64 -6.17
N ILE A 6 -12.96 30.23 -6.84
CA ILE A 6 -13.63 28.95 -6.70
C ILE A 6 -14.01 28.44 -8.08
N LYS A 7 -13.68 27.18 -8.38
CA LYS A 7 -14.19 26.53 -9.59
C LYS A 7 -14.19 25.00 -9.44
N SER A 8 -15.00 24.32 -10.24
CA SER A 8 -14.99 22.84 -10.29
C SER A 8 -13.61 22.31 -10.66
N ALA A 9 -13.17 21.30 -9.95
CA ALA A 9 -11.95 20.57 -10.28
C ALA A 9 -12.19 19.61 -11.47
N LYS A 10 -11.10 19.05 -12.03
CA LYS A 10 -11.23 18.01 -13.06
C LYS A 10 -11.87 16.73 -12.50
N THR A 11 -11.66 16.45 -11.22
CA THR A 11 -12.29 15.34 -10.51
C THR A 11 -13.71 15.74 -10.12
N LYS A 12 -14.71 15.00 -10.58
CA LYS A 12 -16.14 15.26 -10.27
C LYS A 12 -16.36 15.24 -8.75
N GLY A 13 -17.14 16.20 -8.24
CA GLY A 13 -17.44 16.36 -6.81
C GLY A 13 -16.33 17.05 -6.02
N TYR A 14 -15.36 17.68 -6.69
CA TYR A 14 -14.30 18.47 -6.06
C TYR A 14 -14.24 19.89 -6.59
N LEU A 15 -13.82 20.82 -5.72
CA LEU A 15 -13.63 22.23 -6.01
C LEU A 15 -12.15 22.58 -5.88
N ARG A 16 -11.68 23.47 -6.76
CA ARG A 16 -10.41 24.16 -6.60
C ARG A 16 -10.66 25.54 -6.02
N LEU A 17 -9.99 25.82 -4.92
CA LEU A 17 -10.06 27.08 -4.21
C LEU A 17 -8.71 27.77 -4.26
N ARG A 18 -8.73 29.09 -4.30
CA ARG A 18 -7.55 29.90 -4.05
C ARG A 18 -7.84 30.86 -2.92
N LEU A 19 -6.98 30.81 -1.90
CA LEU A 19 -7.03 31.71 -0.76
C LEU A 19 -5.82 32.63 -0.79
N SER A 20 -6.00 33.89 -0.41
CA SER A 20 -4.89 34.84 -0.28
C SER A 20 -5.11 35.82 0.87
N ASP A 21 -4.04 36.33 1.46
CA ASP A 21 -4.06 37.45 2.40
C ASP A 21 -3.31 38.68 1.87
N GLY A 22 -2.88 38.61 0.60
CA GLY A 22 -2.12 39.65 -0.06
C GLY A 22 -0.61 39.36 -0.14
N GLU A 23 -0.07 38.60 0.80
CA GLU A 23 1.34 38.17 0.81
C GLU A 23 1.48 36.72 0.36
N GLU A 24 0.65 35.85 0.92
CA GLU A 24 0.64 34.41 0.61
C GLU A 24 -0.60 34.03 -0.19
N THR A 25 -0.42 33.08 -1.11
CA THR A 25 -1.51 32.49 -1.89
C THR A 25 -1.45 30.97 -1.75
N VAL A 26 -2.59 30.35 -1.45
CA VAL A 26 -2.71 28.89 -1.27
C VAL A 26 -3.77 28.35 -2.21
N ASP A 27 -3.39 27.39 -3.05
CA ASP A 27 -4.29 26.64 -3.92
C ASP A 27 -4.66 25.31 -3.24
N LEU A 28 -5.94 25.05 -3.09
CA LEU A 28 -6.49 23.86 -2.44
C LEU A 28 -7.46 23.15 -3.37
N THR A 29 -7.53 21.82 -3.25
CA THR A 29 -8.56 21.00 -3.87
C THR A 29 -9.31 20.25 -2.78
N VAL A 30 -10.61 20.51 -2.64
CA VAL A 30 -11.46 19.97 -1.58
C VAL A 30 -12.71 19.34 -2.17
N SER A 31 -13.30 18.36 -1.50
CA SER A 31 -14.60 17.83 -1.92
C SER A 31 -15.70 18.89 -1.67
N GLU A 32 -16.76 18.83 -2.47
CA GLU A 32 -17.95 19.69 -2.29
C GLU A 32 -18.54 19.55 -0.88
N ARG A 33 -18.47 18.35 -0.31
CA ARG A 33 -18.93 18.09 1.05
C ARG A 33 -18.07 18.80 2.09
N GLU A 34 -16.74 18.63 2.03
CA GLU A 34 -15.82 19.28 2.99
C GLU A 34 -15.86 20.80 2.86
N TYR A 35 -16.12 21.31 1.64
CA TYR A 35 -16.35 22.72 1.42
C TYR A 35 -17.66 23.21 2.07
N ALA A 36 -18.74 22.43 1.96
CA ALA A 36 -20.01 22.71 2.64
C ALA A 36 -19.87 22.66 4.17
N ASP A 37 -19.16 21.66 4.69
CA ASP A 37 -18.86 21.53 6.12
C ASP A 37 -18.02 22.71 6.65
N ALA A 38 -17.22 23.35 5.80
CA ALA A 38 -16.46 24.56 6.09
C ALA A 38 -17.30 25.87 6.00
N GLY A 39 -18.62 25.77 5.76
CA GLY A 39 -19.54 26.89 5.70
C GLY A 39 -19.75 27.51 4.32
N SER A 40 -19.25 26.87 3.24
CA SER A 40 -19.40 27.35 1.85
C SER A 40 -19.05 28.83 1.62
N PRO A 41 -17.89 29.31 2.07
CA PRO A 41 -17.54 30.74 1.95
C PRO A 41 -17.48 31.17 0.49
N LEU A 42 -18.05 32.32 0.17
CA LEU A 42 -18.09 32.87 -1.19
C LEU A 42 -16.77 33.56 -1.58
N VAL A 43 -16.60 33.82 -2.88
CA VAL A 43 -15.48 34.66 -3.38
C VAL A 43 -15.54 36.03 -2.72
N SER A 44 -14.39 36.50 -2.27
CA SER A 44 -14.16 37.73 -1.48
C SER A 44 -14.45 37.61 0.01
N ASP A 45 -15.05 36.49 0.50
CA ASP A 45 -15.26 36.28 1.94
C ASP A 45 -13.92 36.15 2.68
N SER A 46 -13.87 36.76 3.85
CA SER A 46 -12.80 36.52 4.81
C SER A 46 -13.08 35.26 5.58
N VAL A 47 -12.14 34.33 5.56
CA VAL A 47 -12.25 33.03 6.28
C VAL A 47 -11.41 33.04 7.55
N THR A 48 -11.91 32.38 8.59
CA THR A 48 -11.22 32.24 9.87
C THR A 48 -10.00 31.32 9.74
N ARG A 49 -9.11 31.33 10.73
CA ARG A 49 -7.98 30.38 10.79
C ARG A 49 -8.46 28.92 10.81
N ASP A 50 -9.52 28.65 11.54
CA ASP A 50 -10.07 27.30 11.66
C ASP A 50 -10.62 26.80 10.33
N THR A 51 -11.34 27.66 9.60
CA THR A 51 -11.81 27.37 8.23
C THR A 51 -10.65 27.09 7.29
N VAL A 52 -9.58 27.91 7.32
CA VAL A 52 -8.38 27.70 6.51
C VAL A 52 -7.72 26.36 6.85
N SER A 53 -7.62 26.04 8.15
CA SER A 53 -7.03 24.77 8.61
C SER A 53 -7.85 23.56 8.17
N ALA A 54 -9.17 23.64 8.25
CA ALA A 54 -10.09 22.61 7.78
C ALA A 54 -9.95 22.38 6.26
N LEU A 55 -9.92 23.45 5.46
CA LEU A 55 -9.74 23.37 4.01
C LEU A 55 -8.34 22.83 3.62
N LYS A 56 -7.29 23.21 4.34
CA LYS A 56 -5.93 22.64 4.15
C LYS A 56 -5.89 21.14 4.46
N LEU A 57 -6.61 20.71 5.51
CA LEU A 57 -6.72 19.28 5.85
C LEU A 57 -7.50 18.51 4.77
N ALA A 58 -8.57 19.08 4.24
CA ALA A 58 -9.35 18.49 3.15
C ALA A 58 -8.48 18.34 1.87
N ASP A 59 -7.70 19.35 1.51
CA ASP A 59 -6.75 19.26 0.41
C ASP A 59 -5.68 18.18 0.63
N MET A 60 -5.16 18.06 1.86
CA MET A 60 -4.20 17.00 2.18
C MET A 60 -4.81 15.59 2.01
N ARG A 61 -6.07 15.40 2.41
CA ARG A 61 -6.82 14.13 2.18
C ARG A 61 -6.97 13.85 0.68
N TYR A 62 -7.36 14.85 -0.10
CA TYR A 62 -7.45 14.71 -1.56
C TYR A 62 -6.11 14.30 -2.17
N ARG A 63 -5.01 14.98 -1.81
CA ARG A 63 -3.67 14.64 -2.31
C ARG A 63 -3.23 13.24 -1.89
N ALA A 64 -3.53 12.86 -0.64
CA ALA A 64 -3.24 11.52 -0.14
C ALA A 64 -3.97 10.44 -0.93
N TYR A 65 -5.27 10.64 -1.19
CA TYR A 65 -6.08 9.74 -2.00
C TYR A 65 -5.54 9.61 -3.42
N GLN A 66 -5.28 10.72 -4.12
CA GLN A 66 -4.71 10.73 -5.47
C GLN A 66 -3.34 10.04 -5.52
N LYS A 67 -2.51 10.25 -4.51
CA LYS A 67 -1.21 9.57 -4.39
C LYS A 67 -1.37 8.08 -4.16
N ALA A 68 -2.32 7.67 -3.31
CA ALA A 68 -2.61 6.26 -3.04
C ALA A 68 -3.04 5.53 -4.31
N ILE A 69 -4.00 6.08 -5.06
CA ILE A 69 -4.44 5.50 -6.34
C ILE A 69 -3.25 5.30 -7.29
N ARG A 70 -2.44 6.34 -7.51
CA ARG A 70 -1.25 6.21 -8.38
C ARG A 70 -0.28 5.14 -7.91
N VAL A 71 -0.04 5.04 -6.59
CA VAL A 71 0.85 4.02 -6.04
C VAL A 71 0.32 2.61 -6.31
N LEU A 72 -1.00 2.42 -6.21
CA LEU A 72 -1.67 1.13 -6.41
C LEU A 72 -1.81 0.77 -7.90
N GLU A 73 -1.91 1.75 -8.80
CA GLU A 73 -1.88 1.52 -10.26
C GLU A 73 -0.54 0.95 -10.75
N TYR A 74 0.59 1.31 -10.12
CA TYR A 74 1.92 0.81 -10.49
C TYR A 74 2.28 -0.56 -9.91
N GLY A 75 1.44 -1.14 -9.08
CA GLY A 75 1.64 -2.48 -8.54
C GLY A 75 1.05 -2.67 -7.15
N ASP A 76 1.00 -3.92 -6.75
CA ASP A 76 0.47 -4.31 -5.46
C ASP A 76 1.34 -3.76 -4.32
N ASN A 77 0.69 -3.16 -3.36
CA ASN A 77 1.31 -2.64 -2.15
C ASN A 77 0.53 -3.13 -0.94
N SER A 78 1.23 -3.60 0.07
CA SER A 78 0.62 -3.87 1.37
C SER A 78 0.18 -2.58 2.04
N LYS A 79 -0.75 -2.70 2.98
CA LYS A 79 -1.19 -1.60 3.84
C LYS A 79 -0.01 -0.81 4.42
N LYS A 80 0.98 -1.52 4.97
CA LYS A 80 2.21 -0.91 5.54
C LYS A 80 3.02 -0.16 4.48
N MET A 81 3.20 -0.73 3.30
CA MET A 81 3.97 -0.10 2.23
C MET A 81 3.28 1.14 1.68
N LEU A 82 1.95 1.13 1.52
CA LEU A 82 1.22 2.32 1.11
C LEU A 82 1.36 3.44 2.15
N TYR A 83 1.16 3.14 3.45
CA TYR A 83 1.36 4.10 4.53
C TYR A 83 2.75 4.76 4.47
N LEU A 84 3.81 3.95 4.36
CA LEU A 84 5.19 4.47 4.26
C LEU A 84 5.42 5.33 3.01
N LYS A 85 4.81 4.98 1.88
CA LYS A 85 4.93 5.79 0.65
C LYS A 85 4.18 7.12 0.76
N LEU A 86 3.06 7.15 1.45
CA LEU A 86 2.29 8.38 1.69
C LEU A 86 3.05 9.31 2.65
N THR A 87 3.56 8.80 3.76
CA THR A 87 4.31 9.60 4.73
C THR A 87 5.62 10.15 4.14
N ARG A 88 6.34 9.36 3.34
CA ARG A 88 7.52 9.83 2.57
C ARG A 88 7.18 10.90 1.54
N ALA A 89 5.95 10.94 1.06
CA ALA A 89 5.47 11.97 0.14
C ALA A 89 4.99 13.25 0.85
N GLY A 90 5.22 13.37 2.18
CA GLY A 90 4.86 14.54 2.97
C GLY A 90 3.41 14.56 3.47
N ILE A 91 2.67 13.44 3.32
CA ILE A 91 1.33 13.31 3.92
C ILE A 91 1.49 13.05 5.42
N SER A 92 0.72 13.79 6.25
CA SER A 92 0.76 13.60 7.70
C SER A 92 0.41 12.16 8.10
N PRO A 93 1.01 11.61 9.19
CA PRO A 93 0.77 10.23 9.61
C PRO A 93 -0.71 9.90 9.79
N SER A 94 -1.50 10.81 10.36
CA SER A 94 -2.94 10.60 10.58
C SER A 94 -3.72 10.50 9.28
N VAL A 95 -3.45 11.37 8.30
CA VAL A 95 -4.09 11.33 6.98
C VAL A 95 -3.62 10.12 6.18
N ALA A 96 -2.33 9.76 6.25
CA ALA A 96 -1.79 8.58 5.59
C ALA A 96 -2.44 7.30 6.13
N GLU A 97 -2.61 7.18 7.44
CA GLU A 97 -3.29 6.05 8.07
C GLU A 97 -4.77 5.96 7.64
N GLN A 98 -5.49 7.09 7.71
CA GLN A 98 -6.89 7.15 7.30
C GLN A 98 -7.06 6.76 5.83
N THR A 99 -6.23 7.33 4.93
CA THR A 99 -6.26 7.01 3.50
C THR A 99 -5.95 5.54 3.24
N THR A 100 -4.94 4.99 3.92
CA THR A 100 -4.57 3.57 3.78
C THR A 100 -5.71 2.65 4.22
N ARG A 101 -6.37 2.97 5.34
CA ARG A 101 -7.53 2.24 5.85
C ARG A 101 -8.70 2.29 4.86
N GLU A 102 -8.93 3.45 4.24
CA GLU A 102 -9.94 3.62 3.19
C GLU A 102 -9.65 2.74 1.97
N MET A 103 -8.37 2.65 1.53
CA MET A 103 -7.97 1.79 0.41
C MET A 103 -8.23 0.30 0.69
N VAL A 104 -8.01 -0.15 1.93
CA VAL A 104 -8.36 -1.51 2.36
C VAL A 104 -9.88 -1.71 2.33
N MET A 105 -10.66 -0.81 2.94
CA MET A 105 -12.13 -0.92 2.97
C MET A 105 -12.75 -0.92 1.56
N ARG A 106 -12.16 -0.21 0.62
CA ARG A 106 -12.59 -0.19 -0.79
C ARG A 106 -12.09 -1.39 -1.61
N GLY A 107 -11.33 -2.29 -1.01
CA GLY A 107 -10.79 -3.47 -1.68
C GLY A 107 -9.62 -3.21 -2.64
N PHE A 108 -9.03 -2.00 -2.64
CA PHE A 108 -7.83 -1.71 -3.42
C PHE A 108 -6.57 -2.38 -2.86
N ILE A 109 -6.58 -2.74 -1.58
CA ILE A 109 -5.52 -3.47 -0.91
C ILE A 109 -6.13 -4.70 -0.26
N ASN A 110 -5.56 -5.85 -0.56
CA ASN A 110 -5.83 -7.11 0.11
C ASN A 110 -4.48 -7.74 0.47
N ASP A 111 -4.04 -7.51 1.71
CA ASP A 111 -2.73 -7.96 2.19
C ASP A 111 -2.62 -9.48 2.15
N HIS A 112 -3.69 -10.21 2.48
CA HIS A 112 -3.71 -11.66 2.45
C HIS A 112 -3.48 -12.20 1.03
N ARG A 113 -4.27 -11.74 0.05
CA ARG A 113 -4.11 -12.16 -1.35
C ARG A 113 -2.73 -11.77 -1.94
N GLN A 114 -2.20 -10.63 -1.50
CA GLN A 114 -0.84 -10.23 -1.89
C GLN A 114 0.21 -11.18 -1.31
N LEU A 115 0.06 -11.56 -0.04
CA LEU A 115 0.94 -12.50 0.64
C LEU A 115 0.92 -13.86 -0.06
N GLU A 116 -0.26 -14.40 -0.36
CA GLU A 116 -0.43 -15.64 -1.14
C GLU A 116 0.34 -15.61 -2.47
N ARG A 117 0.18 -14.51 -3.24
CA ARG A 117 0.91 -14.33 -4.51
C ARG A 117 2.43 -14.28 -4.34
N LEU A 118 2.90 -13.65 -3.27
CA LEU A 118 4.33 -13.61 -2.96
C LEU A 118 4.87 -15.00 -2.62
N ILE A 119 4.15 -15.77 -1.81
CA ILE A 119 4.50 -17.16 -1.46
C ILE A 119 4.52 -18.03 -2.71
N ALA A 120 3.46 -18.02 -3.51
CA ALA A 120 3.39 -18.80 -4.74
C ALA A 120 4.55 -18.48 -5.71
N ASN A 121 4.95 -17.21 -5.80
CA ASN A 121 6.12 -16.81 -6.58
C ASN A 121 7.44 -17.35 -6.02
N GLU A 122 7.63 -17.35 -4.70
CA GLU A 122 8.86 -17.88 -4.09
C GLU A 122 8.94 -19.41 -4.33
N VAL A 123 7.84 -20.14 -4.17
CA VAL A 123 7.78 -21.59 -4.44
C VAL A 123 8.05 -21.89 -5.92
N ARG A 124 7.46 -21.14 -6.84
CA ARG A 124 7.73 -21.26 -8.30
C ARG A 124 9.20 -21.01 -8.65
N MET A 125 9.89 -20.18 -7.86
CA MET A 125 11.34 -19.96 -7.99
C MET A 125 12.16 -21.01 -7.25
N LEU A 126 11.56 -22.14 -6.86
CA LEU A 126 12.18 -23.24 -6.14
C LEU A 126 12.85 -22.81 -4.83
N ARG A 127 12.18 -21.93 -4.09
CA ARG A 127 12.62 -21.43 -2.78
C ARG A 127 11.74 -22.00 -1.67
N GLY A 128 12.38 -22.54 -0.65
CA GLY A 128 11.71 -23.12 0.51
C GLY A 128 11.38 -22.11 1.62
N PRO A 129 10.55 -22.53 2.59
CA PRO A 129 10.06 -21.70 3.68
C PRO A 129 11.16 -21.01 4.50
N MET A 130 12.27 -21.70 4.78
CA MET A 130 13.39 -21.11 5.54
C MET A 130 13.99 -19.87 4.88
N LYS A 131 13.82 -19.70 3.56
CA LYS A 131 14.36 -18.57 2.80
C LYS A 131 13.35 -17.46 2.66
N PHE A 132 12.09 -17.77 2.38
CA PHE A 132 11.11 -16.73 2.09
C PHE A 132 10.35 -16.23 3.32
N ILE A 133 10.16 -17.05 4.38
CA ILE A 133 9.47 -16.58 5.60
C ILE A 133 10.20 -15.39 6.25
N PRO A 134 11.52 -15.44 6.52
CA PRO A 134 12.22 -14.27 7.08
C PRO A 134 12.13 -13.03 6.18
N LYS A 135 12.15 -13.23 4.87
CA LYS A 135 12.04 -12.15 3.88
C LYS A 135 10.64 -11.48 3.92
N LEU A 136 9.57 -12.25 4.07
CA LEU A 136 8.21 -11.73 4.18
C LEU A 136 8.01 -11.00 5.50
N ILE A 137 8.49 -11.56 6.62
CA ILE A 137 8.47 -10.92 7.93
C ILE A 137 9.21 -9.57 7.89
N SER A 138 10.38 -9.50 7.25
CA SER A 138 11.13 -8.25 7.12
C SER A 138 10.37 -7.17 6.33
N LYS A 139 9.45 -7.57 5.45
CA LYS A 139 8.55 -6.67 4.70
C LYS A 139 7.32 -6.25 5.49
N GLY A 140 7.08 -6.89 6.64
CA GLY A 140 6.05 -6.50 7.58
C GLY A 140 4.88 -7.45 7.73
N ASP A 141 4.95 -8.62 7.11
CA ASP A 141 3.99 -9.69 7.33
C ASP A 141 4.25 -10.35 8.70
N SER A 142 3.20 -10.82 9.39
CA SER A 142 3.40 -11.61 10.60
C SER A 142 3.78 -13.05 10.26
N ARG A 143 4.54 -13.70 11.14
CA ARG A 143 4.87 -15.13 10.94
C ARG A 143 3.61 -15.99 10.83
N GLY A 144 2.61 -15.74 11.68
CA GLY A 144 1.36 -16.51 11.68
C GLY A 144 0.59 -16.36 10.38
N ASP A 145 0.49 -15.14 9.84
CA ASP A 145 -0.20 -14.91 8.56
C ASP A 145 0.52 -15.62 7.40
N VAL A 146 1.86 -15.66 7.43
CA VAL A 146 2.66 -16.37 6.41
C VAL A 146 2.44 -17.88 6.50
N GLU A 147 2.45 -18.47 7.71
CA GLU A 147 2.23 -19.90 7.93
C GLU A 147 0.81 -20.29 7.50
N ILE A 148 -0.22 -19.55 7.91
CA ILE A 148 -1.61 -19.76 7.48
C ILE A 148 -1.73 -19.71 5.94
N ALA A 149 -1.13 -18.73 5.30
CA ALA A 149 -1.20 -18.59 3.85
C ALA A 149 -0.47 -19.74 3.11
N ILE A 150 0.61 -20.30 3.67
CA ILE A 150 1.27 -21.50 3.13
C ILE A 150 0.34 -22.70 3.20
N ASP A 151 -0.30 -22.92 4.35
CA ASP A 151 -1.20 -24.05 4.58
C ASP A 151 -2.41 -23.97 3.63
N GLU A 152 -3.07 -22.80 3.54
CA GLU A 152 -4.20 -22.58 2.65
C GLU A 152 -3.85 -22.77 1.17
N LEU A 153 -2.70 -22.25 0.71
CA LEU A 153 -2.23 -22.44 -0.67
C LEU A 153 -1.91 -23.91 -0.96
N SER A 154 -1.36 -24.65 0.03
CA SER A 154 -1.06 -26.07 -0.10
C SER A 154 -2.34 -26.91 -0.14
N GLU A 155 -3.32 -26.63 0.73
CA GLU A 155 -4.62 -27.30 0.75
C GLU A 155 -5.40 -27.10 -0.57
N ARG A 156 -5.31 -25.90 -1.16
CA ARG A 156 -5.93 -25.62 -2.47
C ARG A 156 -5.13 -26.19 -3.65
N GLY A 157 -3.95 -26.76 -3.42
CA GLY A 157 -3.08 -27.27 -4.47
C GLY A 157 -2.45 -26.18 -5.35
N GLU A 158 -2.44 -24.93 -4.88
CA GLU A 158 -1.84 -23.81 -5.60
C GLU A 158 -0.31 -23.76 -5.46
N ILE A 159 0.22 -24.38 -4.39
CA ILE A 159 1.65 -24.64 -4.20
C ILE A 159 1.86 -26.10 -3.77
N ASP A 160 3.01 -26.67 -4.16
CA ASP A 160 3.52 -27.95 -3.68
C ASP A 160 5.01 -27.77 -3.36
N LEU A 161 5.32 -27.69 -2.08
CA LEU A 161 6.69 -27.51 -1.58
C LEU A 161 7.55 -28.75 -1.84
N ASP A 162 6.97 -29.95 -1.81
CA ASP A 162 7.70 -31.18 -2.08
C ASP A 162 7.98 -31.34 -3.56
N ALA A 163 7.05 -30.94 -4.44
CA ALA A 163 7.30 -30.91 -5.87
C ALA A 163 8.39 -29.89 -6.21
N ALA A 164 8.37 -28.69 -5.62
CA ALA A 164 9.42 -27.69 -5.81
C ALA A 164 10.80 -28.20 -5.34
N ARG A 165 10.85 -28.92 -4.21
CA ARG A 165 12.06 -29.57 -3.71
C ARG A 165 12.57 -30.64 -4.70
N ARG A 166 11.69 -31.51 -5.19
CA ARG A 166 12.03 -32.53 -6.19
C ARG A 166 12.55 -31.92 -7.49
N GLU A 167 11.88 -30.88 -7.98
CA GLU A 167 12.27 -30.17 -9.19
C GLU A 167 13.63 -29.48 -9.04
N LEU A 168 13.92 -28.88 -7.88
CA LEU A 168 15.23 -28.28 -7.59
C LEU A 168 16.35 -29.31 -7.69
N LEU A 169 16.15 -30.50 -7.11
CA LEU A 169 17.14 -31.57 -7.18
C LEU A 169 17.29 -32.15 -8.59
N SER A 170 16.19 -32.32 -9.31
CA SER A 170 16.21 -32.81 -10.70
C SER A 170 16.98 -31.89 -11.63
N LYS A 171 16.82 -30.57 -11.48
CA LYS A 171 17.55 -29.57 -12.27
C LYS A 171 19.06 -29.54 -12.01
N ALA A 172 19.48 -29.98 -10.85
CA ALA A 172 20.89 -29.99 -10.46
C ALA A 172 21.65 -31.24 -10.94
N GLY A 173 20.95 -32.27 -11.43
CA GLY A 173 21.56 -33.51 -11.92
C GLY A 173 22.03 -34.46 -10.82
N GLU A 174 23.04 -35.26 -11.12
CA GLU A 174 23.60 -36.20 -10.15
C GLU A 174 24.45 -35.45 -9.11
N LEU A 175 24.06 -35.56 -7.85
CA LEU A 175 24.71 -34.95 -6.71
C LEU A 175 24.91 -35.98 -5.61
N SER A 176 26.00 -35.87 -4.88
CA SER A 176 26.17 -36.61 -3.60
C SER A 176 25.14 -36.18 -2.55
N GLU A 177 24.95 -36.96 -1.51
CA GLU A 177 24.02 -36.63 -0.42
C GLU A 177 24.39 -35.29 0.25
N GLU A 178 25.67 -35.02 0.44
CA GLU A 178 26.16 -33.77 1.03
C GLU A 178 25.86 -32.58 0.15
N GLU A 179 26.05 -32.70 -1.16
CA GLU A 179 25.75 -31.64 -2.14
C GLU A 179 24.24 -31.36 -2.24
N ARG A 180 23.41 -32.42 -2.19
CA ARG A 180 21.95 -32.30 -2.12
C ARG A 180 21.52 -31.53 -0.89
N ALA A 181 22.04 -31.90 0.29
CA ALA A 181 21.74 -31.20 1.53
C ALA A 181 22.14 -29.73 1.48
N LYS A 182 23.33 -29.41 0.98
CA LYS A 182 23.80 -28.03 0.79
C LYS A 182 22.90 -27.25 -0.18
N LEU A 183 22.49 -27.85 -1.29
CA LEU A 183 21.61 -27.22 -2.29
C LEU A 183 20.24 -26.92 -1.71
N LEU A 184 19.63 -27.87 -0.99
CA LEU A 184 18.35 -27.71 -0.34
C LEU A 184 18.41 -26.60 0.71
N TYR A 185 19.39 -26.64 1.61
CA TYR A 185 19.59 -25.62 2.63
C TYR A 185 19.77 -24.22 2.02
N LYS A 186 20.63 -24.09 0.99
CA LYS A 186 20.86 -22.83 0.27
C LYS A 186 19.57 -22.25 -0.32
N ASN A 187 18.62 -23.09 -0.71
CA ASN A 187 17.34 -22.68 -1.25
C ASN A 187 16.22 -22.65 -0.22
N GLY A 188 16.51 -22.91 1.06
CA GLY A 188 15.59 -22.74 2.16
C GLY A 188 14.65 -23.94 2.39
N PHE A 189 15.02 -25.13 1.90
CA PHE A 189 14.37 -26.38 2.23
C PHE A 189 15.13 -27.07 3.37
N TYR A 190 14.40 -27.81 4.21
CA TYR A 190 15.05 -28.69 5.18
C TYR A 190 15.69 -29.87 4.45
N SER A 191 16.92 -30.24 4.84
CA SER A 191 17.50 -31.55 4.56
C SER A 191 16.82 -32.50 5.51
N GLY A 192 15.74 -33.15 5.10
CA GLY A 192 15.11 -34.23 5.84
C GLY A 192 15.92 -35.50 5.73
#